data_4b8fcbbc677a3d7043a5e1c2851edd49
#
_entry.id   4b8fcbbc677a3d7043a5e1c2851edd49
#
_cell.length_a   1.000
_cell.length_b   1.000
_cell.length_c   1.000
_cell.angle_alpha   90.00
_cell.angle_beta   90.00
_cell.angle_gamma   90.00
#
_symmetry.space_group_name_H-M   'P 1'
#
loop_
_entity.id
_entity.type
_entity.pdbx_description
1 polymer ?
#
loop_
_entity_poly.entity_id
_entity_poly.type
_entity_poly.pdbx_seq_one_letter_code
_entity_poly.pdbx_strand_id
1 'polypeptide(L)'
;MNLIQILDLKSGISFGVFLFVLLLTIIQIAPIKINPWDKILVWFGNHMNADIVRRVDVIEEKLDEHIRDSSEERIRKIRADILDFGNACMNGRPHTKEEFEFVISECDAYEKHIEKMQIRNGVATATIAEIRRLYEKNLQNNTFLKEGEDV
;
A
#
# COMPACT_ATOMS: atom_id res chain seq x y z
N MET A 1 20.33 42.99 42.09
CA MET A 1 18.88 42.77 42.04
C MET A 1 18.41 42.59 43.47
N ASN A 2 17.64 43.54 44.00
CA ASN A 2 17.28 43.58 45.41
C ASN A 2 16.20 42.54 45.74
N LEU A 3 16.27 41.99 46.96
CA LEU A 3 15.33 40.96 47.46
C LEU A 3 13.85 41.38 47.33
N ILE A 4 13.59 42.69 47.41
CA ILE A 4 12.26 43.31 47.26
C ILE A 4 11.75 43.16 45.81
N GLN A 5 12.60 43.30 44.78
CA GLN A 5 12.21 43.12 43.38
C GLN A 5 11.89 41.65 43.03
N ILE A 6 12.56 40.70 43.68
CA ILE A 6 12.30 39.28 43.51
C ILE A 6 10.97 38.89 44.16
N LEU A 7 10.65 39.46 45.33
CA LEU A 7 9.39 39.25 46.04
C LEU A 7 8.20 39.84 45.27
N ASP A 8 8.35 41.05 44.71
CA ASP A 8 7.32 41.69 43.89
C ASP A 8 7.05 40.91 42.59
N LEU A 9 8.12 40.44 41.93
CA LEU A 9 7.98 39.63 40.70
C LEU A 9 7.29 38.30 40.98
N LYS A 10 7.60 37.64 42.09
CA LYS A 10 7.01 36.38 42.52
C LYS A 10 5.53 36.55 42.91
N SER A 11 5.20 37.69 43.56
CA SER A 11 3.83 38.03 43.90
C SER A 11 2.98 38.34 42.67
N GLY A 12 3.53 39.10 41.70
CA GLY A 12 2.84 39.43 40.46
C GLY A 12 2.54 38.19 39.58
N ILE A 13 3.49 37.27 39.48
CA ILE A 13 3.32 36.00 38.74
C ILE A 13 2.27 35.13 39.45
N SER A 14 2.30 35.03 40.78
CA SER A 14 1.32 34.27 41.56
C SER A 14 -0.08 34.85 41.44
N PHE A 15 -0.24 36.19 41.45
CA PHE A 15 -1.52 36.85 41.27
C PHE A 15 -2.06 36.68 39.84
N GLY A 16 -1.21 36.75 38.82
CA GLY A 16 -1.59 36.52 37.40
C GLY A 16 -2.05 35.09 37.17
N VAL A 17 -1.37 34.13 37.74
CA VAL A 17 -1.77 32.71 37.67
C VAL A 17 -3.10 32.47 38.37
N PHE A 18 -3.29 33.07 39.54
CA PHE A 18 -4.54 32.98 40.29
C PHE A 18 -5.72 33.59 39.51
N LEU A 19 -5.55 34.79 38.95
CA LEU A 19 -6.56 35.43 38.08
C LEU A 19 -6.89 34.59 36.83
N PHE A 20 -5.90 33.99 36.22
CA PHE A 20 -6.08 33.13 35.07
C PHE A 20 -6.89 31.87 35.39
N VAL A 21 -6.57 31.20 36.50
CA VAL A 21 -7.31 30.05 37.01
C VAL A 21 -8.75 30.42 37.37
N LEU A 22 -8.94 31.57 38.03
CA LEU A 22 -10.26 32.08 38.42
C LEU A 22 -11.11 32.40 37.18
N LEU A 23 -10.50 32.99 36.15
CA LEU A 23 -11.17 33.27 34.87
C LEU A 23 -11.61 31.98 34.15
N LEU A 24 -10.75 30.96 34.16
CA LEU A 24 -11.08 29.66 33.60
C LEU A 24 -12.20 28.96 34.37
N THR A 25 -12.24 29.06 35.69
CA THR A 25 -13.33 28.51 36.51
C THR A 25 -14.64 29.23 36.30
N ILE A 26 -14.64 30.57 36.16
CA ILE A 26 -15.85 31.33 35.82
C ILE A 26 -16.43 30.93 34.46
N ILE A 27 -15.57 30.74 33.45
CA ILE A 27 -15.99 30.26 32.11
C ILE A 27 -16.63 28.86 32.20
N GLN A 28 -16.15 28.01 33.09
CA GLN A 28 -16.65 26.68 33.31
C GLN A 28 -18.01 26.62 34.00
N ILE A 29 -18.32 27.62 34.84
CA ILE A 29 -19.60 27.75 35.58
C ILE A 29 -20.65 28.45 34.69
N ALA A 30 -20.25 29.21 33.69
CA ALA A 30 -21.19 29.84 32.77
C ALA A 30 -21.97 28.76 31.99
N PRO A 31 -23.29 28.97 31.71
CA PRO A 31 -24.11 27.98 31.00
C PRO A 31 -23.73 27.78 29.52
N ILE A 32 -22.68 28.41 29.09
CA ILE A 32 -22.07 28.17 27.78
C ILE A 32 -21.24 26.88 27.90
N LYS A 33 -21.76 25.78 27.33
CA LYS A 33 -21.13 24.45 27.29
C LYS A 33 -19.83 24.42 26.44
N ILE A 34 -18.94 25.35 26.68
CA ILE A 34 -17.60 25.33 26.08
C ILE A 34 -16.63 24.87 27.16
N ASN A 35 -16.22 23.61 27.12
CA ASN A 35 -15.14 23.13 27.94
C ASN A 35 -13.80 23.67 27.39
N PRO A 36 -13.17 24.69 27.96
CA PRO A 36 -11.94 25.23 27.41
C PRO A 36 -10.80 24.22 27.49
N TRP A 37 -10.87 23.27 28.41
CA TRP A 37 -9.87 22.21 28.57
C TRP A 37 -9.85 21.25 27.42
N ASP A 38 -10.99 20.88 26.83
CA ASP A 38 -11.05 20.02 25.66
C ASP A 38 -10.34 20.65 24.46
N LYS A 39 -10.53 21.96 24.26
CA LYS A 39 -9.86 22.67 23.17
C LYS A 39 -8.35 22.78 23.38
N ILE A 40 -7.92 23.02 24.63
CA ILE A 40 -6.50 23.08 24.99
C ILE A 40 -5.86 21.71 24.82
N LEU A 41 -6.50 20.64 25.27
CA LEU A 41 -5.99 19.26 25.13
C LEU A 41 -5.91 18.83 23.66
N VAL A 42 -6.93 19.16 22.86
CA VAL A 42 -6.93 18.87 21.41
C VAL A 42 -5.82 19.66 20.69
N TRP A 43 -5.66 20.96 21.02
CA TRP A 43 -4.59 21.78 20.44
C TRP A 43 -3.20 21.25 20.79
N PHE A 44 -2.99 20.89 22.07
CA PHE A 44 -1.73 20.34 22.55
C PHE A 44 -1.45 18.96 21.93
N GLY A 45 -2.47 18.09 21.87
CA GLY A 45 -2.38 16.78 21.22
C GLY A 45 -2.02 16.90 19.72
N ASN A 46 -2.68 17.79 19.00
CA ASN A 46 -2.38 18.03 17.60
C ASN A 46 -0.98 18.58 17.37
N HIS A 47 -0.51 19.46 18.25
CA HIS A 47 0.83 20.04 18.13
C HIS A 47 1.94 19.03 18.46
N MET A 48 1.74 18.18 19.47
CA MET A 48 2.69 17.12 19.81
C MET A 48 2.71 15.99 18.78
N ASN A 49 1.59 15.69 18.16
CA ASN A 49 1.49 14.59 17.19
C ASN A 49 1.77 15.03 15.75
N ALA A 50 1.93 16.32 15.47
CA ALA A 50 2.13 16.83 14.11
C ALA A 50 3.34 16.18 13.39
N ASP A 51 4.44 15.92 14.11
CA ASP A 51 5.61 15.24 13.54
C ASP A 51 5.32 13.76 13.25
N ILE A 52 4.57 13.10 14.12
CA ILE A 52 4.18 11.69 13.95
C ILE A 52 3.25 11.56 12.75
N VAL A 53 2.24 12.41 12.64
CA VAL A 53 1.31 12.42 11.49
C VAL A 53 2.08 12.62 10.20
N ARG A 54 2.95 13.62 10.11
CA ARG A 54 3.79 13.85 8.93
C ARG A 54 4.67 12.65 8.56
N ARG A 55 5.22 11.95 9.56
CA ARG A 55 6.03 10.74 9.30
C ARG A 55 5.17 9.56 8.82
N VAL A 56 3.95 9.45 9.31
CA VAL A 56 2.97 8.45 8.84
C VAL A 56 2.62 8.72 7.40
N ASP A 57 2.28 9.96 7.02
CA ASP A 57 1.97 10.34 5.64
C ASP A 57 3.12 9.98 4.67
N VAL A 58 4.38 10.27 5.07
CA VAL A 58 5.57 9.91 4.26
C VAL A 58 5.76 8.39 4.15
N ILE A 59 5.44 7.64 5.21
CA ILE A 59 5.53 6.18 5.18
C ILE A 59 4.43 5.60 4.27
N GLU A 60 3.21 6.11 4.34
CA GLU A 60 2.10 5.71 3.47
C GLU A 60 2.44 5.95 2.00
N GLU A 61 2.95 7.15 1.65
CA GLU A 61 3.38 7.46 0.28
C GLU A 61 4.45 6.49 -0.23
N LYS A 62 5.49 6.23 0.58
CA LYS A 62 6.56 5.27 0.23
C LYS A 62 6.06 3.83 0.11
N LEU A 63 5.11 3.45 0.95
CA LEU A 63 4.50 2.12 0.91
C LEU A 63 3.69 1.93 -0.37
N ASP A 64 2.89 2.92 -0.75
CA ASP A 64 2.11 2.91 -1.98
C ASP A 64 3.01 2.86 -3.22
N GLU A 65 4.11 3.63 -3.23
CA GLU A 65 5.13 3.58 -4.28
C GLU A 65 5.75 2.18 -4.37
N HIS A 66 6.16 1.61 -3.24
CA HIS A 66 6.76 0.28 -3.20
C HIS A 66 5.80 -0.82 -3.64
N ILE A 67 4.53 -0.75 -3.24
CA ILE A 67 3.48 -1.69 -3.68
C ILE A 67 3.29 -1.60 -5.20
N ARG A 68 3.26 -0.38 -5.74
CA ARG A 68 3.13 -0.17 -7.20
C ARG A 68 4.32 -0.75 -7.94
N ASP A 69 5.54 -0.43 -7.55
CA ASP A 69 6.77 -0.88 -8.20
C ASP A 69 6.91 -2.41 -8.15
N SER A 70 6.63 -3.01 -6.98
CA SER A 70 6.62 -4.46 -6.80
C SER A 70 5.57 -5.15 -7.69
N SER A 71 4.39 -4.54 -7.83
CA SER A 71 3.34 -5.08 -8.71
C SER A 71 3.72 -5.01 -10.18
N GLU A 72 4.33 -3.92 -10.63
CA GLU A 72 4.81 -3.76 -11.99
C GLU A 72 5.96 -4.72 -12.33
N GLU A 73 6.89 -4.93 -11.41
CA GLU A 73 7.98 -5.89 -11.58
C GLU A 73 7.45 -7.31 -11.69
N ARG A 74 6.50 -7.68 -10.82
CA ARG A 74 5.83 -8.99 -10.88
C ARG A 74 5.15 -9.20 -12.24
N ILE A 75 4.42 -8.22 -12.75
CA ILE A 75 3.74 -8.34 -14.03
C ILE A 75 4.72 -8.43 -15.20
N ARG A 76 5.83 -7.70 -15.15
CA ARG A 76 6.92 -7.82 -16.13
C ARG A 76 7.51 -9.23 -16.14
N LYS A 77 7.71 -9.83 -14.95
CA LYS A 77 8.18 -11.20 -14.82
C LYS A 77 7.18 -12.20 -15.38
N ILE A 78 5.92 -12.13 -14.97
CA ILE A 78 4.84 -12.99 -15.52
C ILE A 78 4.79 -12.91 -17.05
N ARG A 79 4.89 -11.71 -17.61
CA ARG A 79 4.93 -11.53 -19.06
C ARG A 79 6.12 -12.24 -19.71
N ALA A 80 7.31 -12.17 -19.12
CA ALA A 80 8.49 -12.85 -19.61
C ALA A 80 8.31 -14.37 -19.56
N ASP A 81 7.83 -14.90 -18.45
CA ASP A 81 7.57 -16.33 -18.24
C ASP A 81 6.54 -16.88 -19.27
N ILE A 82 5.46 -16.12 -19.54
CA ILE A 82 4.47 -16.46 -20.58
C ILE A 82 5.11 -16.52 -21.97
N LEU A 83 5.94 -15.53 -22.33
CA LEU A 83 6.58 -15.47 -23.62
C LEU A 83 7.61 -16.59 -23.80
N ASP A 84 8.38 -16.89 -22.76
CA ASP A 84 9.37 -17.98 -22.77
C ASP A 84 8.70 -19.34 -22.87
N PHE A 85 7.64 -19.58 -22.11
CA PHE A 85 6.86 -20.81 -22.21
C PHE A 85 6.22 -20.98 -23.60
N GLY A 86 5.59 -19.91 -24.11
CA GLY A 86 5.01 -19.93 -25.45
C GLY A 86 6.04 -20.20 -26.52
N ASN A 87 7.24 -19.62 -26.43
CA ASN A 87 8.35 -19.86 -27.34
C ASN A 87 8.84 -21.32 -27.26
N ALA A 88 8.97 -21.86 -26.04
CA ALA A 88 9.34 -23.27 -25.82
C ALA A 88 8.32 -24.21 -26.49
N CYS A 89 7.01 -23.94 -26.30
CA CYS A 89 5.95 -24.72 -26.96
C CYS A 89 6.03 -24.65 -28.50
N MET A 90 6.25 -23.44 -29.07
CA MET A 90 6.38 -23.24 -30.51
C MET A 90 7.61 -23.95 -31.10
N ASN A 91 8.68 -24.08 -30.32
CA ASN A 91 9.89 -24.84 -30.69
C ASN A 91 9.75 -26.36 -30.44
N GLY A 92 8.57 -26.84 -30.09
CA GLY A 92 8.27 -28.26 -29.93
C GLY A 92 8.75 -28.88 -28.61
N ARG A 93 9.12 -28.07 -27.60
CA ARG A 93 9.42 -28.59 -26.28
C ARG A 93 8.17 -29.17 -25.65
N PRO A 94 8.20 -30.44 -25.21
CA PRO A 94 7.07 -31.03 -24.50
C PRO A 94 6.97 -30.49 -23.09
N HIS A 95 5.76 -30.35 -22.59
CA HIS A 95 5.46 -29.87 -21.27
C HIS A 95 4.43 -30.76 -20.58
N THR A 96 4.50 -30.83 -19.25
CA THR A 96 3.51 -31.55 -18.45
C THR A 96 2.19 -30.78 -18.40
N LYS A 97 1.14 -31.46 -17.98
CA LYS A 97 -0.17 -30.84 -17.79
C LYS A 97 -0.11 -29.76 -16.70
N GLU A 98 0.60 -30.03 -15.64
CA GLU A 98 0.78 -29.12 -14.50
C GLU A 98 1.53 -27.83 -14.90
N GLU A 99 2.56 -27.93 -15.75
CA GLU A 99 3.25 -26.76 -16.31
C GLU A 99 2.30 -25.88 -17.11
N PHE A 100 1.47 -26.46 -17.96
CA PHE A 100 0.46 -25.72 -18.71
C PHE A 100 -0.57 -25.05 -17.78
N GLU A 101 -1.11 -25.78 -16.80
CA GLU A 101 -2.10 -25.24 -15.84
C GLU A 101 -1.53 -24.08 -15.02
N PHE A 102 -0.27 -24.20 -14.59
CA PHE A 102 0.43 -23.11 -13.90
C PHE A 102 0.53 -21.88 -14.80
N VAL A 103 1.03 -22.02 -16.03
CA VAL A 103 1.20 -20.89 -16.96
C VAL A 103 -0.15 -20.28 -17.36
N ILE A 104 -1.20 -21.09 -17.52
CA ILE A 104 -2.55 -20.56 -17.80
C ILE A 104 -3.04 -19.71 -16.63
N SER A 105 -2.78 -20.11 -15.38
CA SER A 105 -3.12 -19.27 -14.21
C SER A 105 -2.36 -17.93 -14.18
N GLU A 106 -1.10 -17.94 -14.61
CA GLU A 106 -0.31 -16.71 -14.78
C GLU A 106 -0.84 -15.85 -15.95
N CYS A 107 -1.30 -16.46 -17.02
CA CYS A 107 -1.97 -15.76 -18.12
C CYS A 107 -3.23 -15.03 -17.64
N ASP A 108 -4.07 -15.68 -16.84
CA ASP A 108 -5.29 -15.09 -16.30
C ASP A 108 -4.96 -13.89 -15.37
N ALA A 109 -3.93 -14.03 -14.52
CA ALA A 109 -3.47 -12.95 -13.65
C ALA A 109 -2.93 -11.77 -14.46
N TYR A 110 -2.18 -12.04 -15.52
CA TYR A 110 -1.64 -11.02 -16.42
C TYR A 110 -2.75 -10.29 -17.18
N GLU A 111 -3.70 -11.01 -17.80
CA GLU A 111 -4.82 -10.41 -18.53
C GLU A 111 -5.68 -9.53 -17.63
N LYS A 112 -5.99 -9.97 -16.40
CA LYS A 112 -6.72 -9.18 -15.41
C LYS A 112 -5.99 -7.88 -15.05
N HIS A 113 -4.66 -7.92 -14.97
CA HIS A 113 -3.86 -6.75 -14.66
C HIS A 113 -3.86 -5.74 -15.82
N ILE A 114 -3.58 -6.18 -17.05
CA ILE A 114 -3.55 -5.29 -18.22
C ILE A 114 -4.92 -4.71 -18.55
N GLU A 115 -6.00 -5.45 -18.33
CA GLU A 115 -7.37 -4.95 -18.44
C GLU A 115 -7.62 -3.81 -17.45
N LYS A 116 -7.28 -4.02 -16.18
CA LYS A 116 -7.38 -2.99 -15.12
C LYS A 116 -6.61 -1.72 -15.47
N MET A 117 -5.42 -1.88 -16.07
CA MET A 117 -4.53 -0.76 -16.42
C MET A 117 -4.81 -0.20 -17.83
N GLN A 118 -5.74 -0.78 -18.58
CA GLN A 118 -6.07 -0.41 -19.97
C GLN A 118 -4.85 -0.40 -20.91
N ILE A 119 -3.91 -1.31 -20.69
CA ILE A 119 -2.68 -1.44 -21.49
C ILE A 119 -2.95 -2.37 -22.69
N ARG A 120 -2.58 -1.91 -23.91
CA ARG A 120 -2.59 -2.78 -25.09
C ARG A 120 -1.30 -3.59 -25.17
N ASN A 121 -1.42 -4.92 -25.25
CA ASN A 121 -0.27 -5.81 -25.37
C ASN A 121 -0.55 -6.96 -26.35
N GLY A 122 -0.48 -6.64 -27.65
CA GLY A 122 -0.84 -7.59 -28.72
C GLY A 122 0.04 -8.84 -28.77
N VAL A 123 1.34 -8.75 -28.46
CA VAL A 123 2.26 -9.90 -28.53
C VAL A 123 1.94 -10.93 -27.47
N ALA A 124 1.83 -10.52 -26.21
CA ALA A 124 1.50 -11.44 -25.12
C ALA A 124 0.10 -12.04 -25.31
N THR A 125 -0.88 -11.26 -25.77
CA THR A 125 -2.23 -11.76 -26.05
C THR A 125 -2.23 -12.87 -27.11
N ALA A 126 -1.45 -12.72 -28.17
CA ALA A 126 -1.33 -13.77 -29.22
C ALA A 126 -0.66 -15.03 -28.65
N THR A 127 0.40 -14.88 -27.86
CA THR A 127 1.09 -16.00 -27.19
C THR A 127 0.17 -16.74 -26.22
N ILE A 128 -0.61 -16.02 -25.41
CA ILE A 128 -1.60 -16.59 -24.49
C ILE A 128 -2.65 -17.42 -25.24
N ALA A 129 -3.18 -16.87 -26.33
CA ALA A 129 -4.15 -17.60 -27.17
C ALA A 129 -3.57 -18.92 -27.71
N GLU A 130 -2.29 -18.90 -28.14
CA GLU A 130 -1.61 -20.08 -28.63
C GLU A 130 -1.33 -21.11 -27.53
N ILE A 131 -0.92 -20.69 -26.34
CA ILE A 131 -0.73 -21.56 -25.16
C ILE A 131 -2.04 -22.29 -24.83
N ARG A 132 -3.16 -21.56 -24.75
CA ARG A 132 -4.49 -22.16 -24.49
C ARG A 132 -4.90 -23.15 -25.57
N ARG A 133 -4.67 -22.79 -26.82
CA ARG A 133 -4.96 -23.69 -27.97
C ARG A 133 -4.14 -25.00 -27.90
N LEU A 134 -2.85 -24.90 -27.54
CA LEU A 134 -1.98 -26.06 -27.38
C LEU A 134 -2.38 -26.93 -26.21
N TYR A 135 -2.77 -26.33 -25.09
CA TYR A 135 -3.30 -27.04 -23.93
C TYR A 135 -4.52 -27.86 -24.27
N GLU A 136 -5.51 -27.24 -24.95
CA GLU A 136 -6.73 -27.95 -25.39
C GLU A 136 -6.42 -29.09 -26.34
N LYS A 137 -5.51 -28.86 -27.31
CA LYS A 137 -5.05 -29.90 -28.22
C LYS A 137 -4.41 -31.08 -27.48
N ASN A 138 -3.52 -30.79 -26.52
CA ASN A 138 -2.85 -31.83 -25.75
C ASN A 138 -3.83 -32.58 -24.83
N LEU A 139 -4.82 -31.88 -24.28
CA LEU A 139 -5.87 -32.48 -23.47
C LEU A 139 -6.73 -33.47 -24.31
N GLN A 140 -7.14 -33.07 -25.54
CA GLN A 140 -7.94 -33.92 -26.44
C GLN A 140 -7.17 -35.15 -26.89
N ASN A 141 -5.86 -35.02 -27.16
CA ASN A 141 -5.02 -36.07 -27.67
C ASN A 141 -4.27 -36.87 -26.62
N ASN A 142 -4.36 -36.45 -25.33
CA ASN A 142 -3.60 -37.03 -24.22
C ASN A 142 -2.08 -37.06 -24.50
N THR A 143 -1.53 -35.94 -25.01
CA THR A 143 -0.14 -35.80 -25.48
C THR A 143 0.74 -34.95 -24.56
N PHE A 144 0.36 -34.75 -23.31
CA PHE A 144 1.22 -34.14 -22.34
C PHE A 144 2.43 -35.02 -22.01
N LEU A 145 3.55 -34.36 -21.67
CA LEU A 145 4.70 -35.06 -21.12
C LEU A 145 4.30 -35.71 -19.78
N LYS A 146 4.66 -36.96 -19.58
CA LYS A 146 4.41 -37.66 -18.31
C LYS A 146 5.54 -37.39 -17.34
N GLU A 147 5.20 -37.27 -16.05
CA GLU A 147 6.20 -37.16 -15.00
C GLU A 147 7.18 -38.33 -15.04
N GLY A 148 8.49 -38.02 -15.15
CA GLY A 148 9.56 -39.04 -15.19
C GLY A 148 10.01 -39.50 -16.58
N GLU A 149 9.43 -38.96 -17.65
CA GLU A 149 9.99 -39.13 -19.00
C GLU A 149 10.96 -37.94 -19.27
N ASP A 150 12.26 -38.15 -18.99
CA ASP A 150 13.33 -37.23 -19.36
C ASP A 150 13.46 -37.14 -20.89
N VAL A 151 13.51 -35.87 -21.40
CA VAL A 151 13.74 -35.55 -22.82
C VAL A 151 15.24 -35.48 -23.09
#